data_2ed08bc79e241b6c1734826b2e8e4579
#
_entry.id   2ed08bc79e241b6c1734826b2e8e4579
#
_cell.length_a   1.000
_cell.length_b   1.000
_cell.length_c   1.000
_cell.angle_alpha   90.00
_cell.angle_beta   90.00
_cell.angle_gamma   90.00
#
_symmetry.space_group_name_H-M   'P 1'
#
loop_
_entity.id
_entity.type
_entity.pdbx_description
1 polymer ?
#
loop_
_entity_poly.entity_id
_entity_poly.type
_entity_poly.pdbx_seq_one_letter_code
_entity_poly.pdbx_strand_id
1 'polypeptide(L)'
;LISNVLFIPDNKEQGKYHPRIGAQRDFIFRSLSEEDKNAFNKLYNQYYYHRHNDFWYQQAMKKLPQLTQSTRMLVCGEDLGMIPACVSSVMNELRILSLEIQRMPKEPSYEFGHLNEYPYRSVCTISTHDMSTLRGWWEEDYQQTQRYYNTMLGHYGTAPAIATPELCEEIVRNHLNSNSILCILSFQDWLSVDGKWRNPNVEEERINVPSNPRNYWRYRMHITLEQLMKAKELNSKISELIPVSYTHLRAHET
;
A
#
# COMPACT_ATOMS: atom_id res chain seq x y z
N LEU A 1 20.54 32.28 0.12
CA LEU A 1 20.15 30.88 0.28
C LEU A 1 19.66 30.67 1.71
N ILE A 2 18.41 30.36 1.88
CA ILE A 2 17.85 30.02 3.18
C ILE A 2 18.15 28.53 3.41
N SER A 3 19.36 28.30 3.94
CA SER A 3 19.87 26.96 4.21
C SER A 3 18.96 26.24 5.20
N ASN A 4 18.69 24.97 4.94
CA ASN A 4 17.82 24.07 5.70
C ASN A 4 16.31 24.38 5.67
N VAL A 5 15.89 25.47 5.03
CA VAL A 5 14.46 25.80 4.87
C VAL A 5 13.98 25.52 3.45
N LEU A 6 14.60 26.16 2.46
CA LEU A 6 14.28 25.94 1.04
C LEU A 6 15.25 24.97 0.38
N PHE A 7 16.50 24.94 0.85
CA PHE A 7 17.55 24.10 0.30
C PHE A 7 18.28 23.35 1.42
N ILE A 8 18.65 22.11 1.15
CA ILE A 8 19.42 21.24 2.03
C ILE A 8 20.84 21.11 1.44
N PRO A 9 21.92 21.33 2.23
CA PRO A 9 23.28 21.10 1.77
C PRO A 9 23.49 19.64 1.33
N ASP A 10 24.25 19.44 0.26
CA ASP A 10 24.68 18.11 -0.14
C ASP A 10 25.70 17.55 0.87
N ASN A 11 25.52 16.29 1.28
CA ASN A 11 26.38 15.65 2.29
C ASN A 11 27.77 15.26 1.75
N LYS A 12 27.93 15.20 0.43
CA LYS A 12 29.16 14.71 -0.22
C LYS A 12 29.93 15.81 -0.93
N GLU A 13 29.20 16.81 -1.46
CA GLU A 13 29.78 17.85 -2.28
C GLU A 13 29.59 19.23 -1.64
N GLN A 14 30.67 19.78 -1.09
CA GLN A 14 30.64 21.11 -0.47
C GLN A 14 30.19 22.19 -1.47
N GLY A 15 29.28 23.06 -1.03
CA GLY A 15 28.76 24.16 -1.85
C GLY A 15 27.62 23.78 -2.78
N LYS A 16 27.22 22.50 -2.84
CA LYS A 16 26.02 22.06 -3.53
C LYS A 16 24.83 21.95 -2.59
N TYR A 17 23.63 22.13 -3.15
CA TYR A 17 22.36 22.15 -2.41
C TYR A 17 21.28 21.45 -3.21
N HIS A 18 20.33 20.86 -2.48
CA HIS A 18 19.11 20.25 -3.03
C HIS A 18 17.89 21.02 -2.58
N PRO A 19 16.87 21.22 -3.40
CA PRO A 19 15.61 21.80 -2.95
C PRO A 19 14.96 20.86 -1.91
N ARG A 20 14.44 21.46 -0.83
CA ARG A 20 13.74 20.68 0.21
C ARG A 20 12.35 20.29 -0.29
N ILE A 21 11.97 19.03 -0.15
CA ILE A 21 10.72 18.49 -0.68
C ILE A 21 9.47 19.19 -0.14
N GLY A 22 9.47 19.62 1.12
CA GLY A 22 8.37 20.35 1.77
C GLY A 22 8.49 21.86 1.74
N ALA A 23 9.46 22.45 1.00
CA ALA A 23 9.77 23.88 1.05
C ALA A 23 8.57 24.77 0.73
N GLN A 24 7.75 24.40 -0.24
CA GLN A 24 6.58 25.17 -0.68
C GLN A 24 5.48 25.32 0.38
N ARG A 25 5.49 24.48 1.42
CA ARG A 25 4.57 24.56 2.57
C ARG A 25 5.08 25.50 3.66
N ASP A 26 6.36 25.90 3.58
CA ASP A 26 6.99 26.75 4.58
C ASP A 26 6.53 28.22 4.42
N PHE A 27 6.43 28.92 5.57
CA PHE A 27 6.02 30.33 5.55
C PHE A 27 7.04 31.22 4.83
N ILE A 28 8.34 30.87 4.89
CA ILE A 28 9.41 31.59 4.19
C ILE A 28 9.20 31.52 2.69
N PHE A 29 8.87 30.34 2.14
CA PHE A 29 8.54 30.23 0.72
C PHE A 29 7.34 31.12 0.36
N ARG A 30 6.31 31.11 1.22
CA ARG A 30 5.10 31.93 0.98
C ARG A 30 5.40 33.44 1.01
N SER A 31 6.41 33.88 1.76
CA SER A 31 6.81 35.28 1.88
C SER A 31 7.75 35.76 0.77
N LEU A 32 8.22 34.88 -0.11
CA LEU A 32 9.05 35.23 -1.25
C LEU A 32 8.26 36.09 -2.28
N SER A 33 9.01 36.82 -3.09
CA SER A 33 8.45 37.44 -4.30
C SER A 33 7.92 36.37 -5.26
N GLU A 34 6.98 36.74 -6.14
CA GLU A 34 6.49 35.80 -7.15
C GLU A 34 7.58 35.37 -8.14
N GLU A 35 8.54 36.25 -8.41
CA GLU A 35 9.71 35.92 -9.23
C GLU A 35 10.57 34.83 -8.57
N ASP A 36 10.89 34.94 -7.27
CA ASP A 36 11.66 33.96 -6.52
C ASP A 36 10.92 32.64 -6.36
N LYS A 37 9.59 32.69 -6.11
CA LYS A 37 8.75 31.48 -6.08
C LYS A 37 8.81 30.73 -7.40
N ASN A 38 8.67 31.45 -8.51
CA ASN A 38 8.73 30.85 -9.85
C ASN A 38 10.11 30.27 -10.15
N ALA A 39 11.19 30.98 -9.78
CA ALA A 39 12.55 30.48 -9.93
C ALA A 39 12.78 29.19 -9.09
N PHE A 40 12.34 29.18 -7.83
CA PHE A 40 12.41 28.01 -6.98
C PHE A 40 11.59 26.84 -7.55
N ASN A 41 10.36 27.08 -7.96
CA ASN A 41 9.48 26.05 -8.52
C ASN A 41 10.06 25.44 -9.80
N LYS A 42 10.70 26.22 -10.63
CA LYS A 42 11.40 25.74 -11.83
C LYS A 42 12.55 24.78 -11.44
N LEU A 43 13.38 25.16 -10.47
CA LEU A 43 14.45 24.31 -9.94
C LEU A 43 13.90 23.05 -9.28
N TYR A 44 12.85 23.18 -8.47
CA TYR A 44 12.18 22.09 -7.79
C TYR A 44 11.63 21.06 -8.78
N ASN A 45 10.89 21.51 -9.79
CA ASN A 45 10.32 20.64 -10.82
C ASN A 45 11.41 19.95 -11.63
N GLN A 46 12.44 20.69 -12.03
CA GLN A 46 13.57 20.10 -12.74
C GLN A 46 14.28 19.02 -11.91
N TYR A 47 14.47 19.26 -10.62
CA TYR A 47 15.15 18.35 -9.71
C TYR A 47 14.33 17.08 -9.46
N TYR A 48 13.09 17.22 -8.97
CA TYR A 48 12.28 16.07 -8.53
C TYR A 48 11.61 15.32 -9.67
N TYR A 49 11.11 16.02 -10.70
CA TYR A 49 10.28 15.41 -11.74
C TYR A 49 11.02 15.11 -13.06
N HIS A 50 12.23 15.64 -13.24
CA HIS A 50 13.04 15.34 -14.42
C HIS A 50 14.35 14.64 -14.04
N ARG A 51 15.30 15.34 -13.42
CA ARG A 51 16.63 14.78 -13.12
C ARG A 51 16.58 13.55 -12.21
N HIS A 52 15.72 13.54 -11.19
CA HIS A 52 15.55 12.38 -10.32
C HIS A 52 15.00 11.18 -11.08
N ASN A 53 14.00 11.36 -11.93
CA ASN A 53 13.45 10.25 -12.71
C ASN A 53 14.53 9.61 -13.59
N ASP A 54 15.29 10.41 -14.34
CA ASP A 54 16.36 9.91 -15.21
C ASP A 54 17.45 9.21 -14.40
N PHE A 55 17.89 9.84 -13.30
CA PHE A 55 18.91 9.26 -12.42
C PHE A 55 18.44 7.93 -11.81
N TRP A 56 17.25 7.90 -11.22
CA TRP A 56 16.71 6.70 -10.58
C TRP A 56 16.48 5.57 -11.58
N TYR A 57 15.96 5.87 -12.76
CA TYR A 57 15.82 4.89 -13.83
C TYR A 57 17.17 4.27 -14.19
N GLN A 58 18.18 5.10 -14.46
CA GLN A 58 19.53 4.61 -14.80
C GLN A 58 20.16 3.78 -13.68
N GLN A 59 20.01 4.17 -12.42
CA GLN A 59 20.55 3.41 -11.30
C GLN A 59 19.81 2.10 -11.07
N ALA A 60 18.49 2.08 -11.24
CA ALA A 60 17.67 0.89 -11.17
C ALA A 60 18.10 -0.12 -12.27
N MET A 61 18.24 0.32 -13.51
CA MET A 61 18.61 -0.54 -14.65
C MET A 61 20.05 -1.06 -14.59
N LYS A 62 20.91 -0.50 -13.76
CA LYS A 62 22.25 -1.07 -13.47
C LYS A 62 22.21 -2.22 -12.46
N LYS A 63 21.23 -2.26 -11.56
CA LYS A 63 21.22 -3.19 -10.41
C LYS A 63 20.11 -4.23 -10.49
N LEU A 64 18.87 -3.79 -10.78
CA LEU A 64 17.69 -4.65 -10.70
C LEU A 64 17.65 -5.76 -11.76
N PRO A 65 18.17 -5.61 -13.00
CA PRO A 65 18.23 -6.72 -13.94
C PRO A 65 19.01 -7.92 -13.41
N GLN A 66 20.14 -7.68 -12.72
CA GLN A 66 20.92 -8.75 -12.11
C GLN A 66 20.14 -9.47 -11.01
N LEU A 67 19.39 -8.71 -10.19
CA LEU A 67 18.54 -9.27 -9.13
C LEU A 67 17.45 -10.16 -9.73
N THR A 68 16.70 -9.66 -10.70
CA THR A 68 15.58 -10.41 -11.32
C THR A 68 16.03 -11.62 -12.10
N GLN A 69 17.25 -11.61 -12.67
CA GLN A 69 17.83 -12.72 -13.43
C GLN A 69 18.53 -13.77 -12.57
N SER A 70 18.89 -13.43 -11.33
CA SER A 70 19.59 -14.34 -10.41
C SER A 70 18.68 -15.40 -9.78
N THR A 71 17.37 -15.29 -9.95
CA THR A 71 16.39 -16.18 -9.34
C THR A 71 15.27 -16.52 -10.31
N ARG A 72 14.61 -17.66 -10.09
CA ARG A 72 13.35 -18.04 -10.75
C ARG A 72 12.12 -17.63 -9.92
N MET A 73 12.31 -17.03 -8.76
CA MET A 73 11.22 -16.52 -7.94
C MET A 73 10.59 -15.30 -8.61
N LEU A 74 9.28 -15.16 -8.42
CA LEU A 74 8.56 -13.96 -8.82
C LEU A 74 8.97 -12.81 -7.89
N VAL A 75 9.50 -11.73 -8.47
CA VAL A 75 9.97 -10.57 -7.70
C VAL A 75 8.82 -9.60 -7.53
N CYS A 76 8.55 -9.19 -6.29
CA CYS A 76 7.57 -8.16 -5.94
C CYS A 76 8.31 -6.95 -5.35
N GLY A 77 7.91 -5.74 -5.74
CA GLY A 77 8.42 -4.49 -5.20
C GLY A 77 7.40 -3.85 -4.28
N GLU A 78 7.85 -3.31 -3.16
CA GLU A 78 7.05 -2.37 -2.38
C GLU A 78 7.22 -0.98 -3.02
N ASP A 79 6.14 -0.41 -3.51
CA ASP A 79 6.10 0.85 -4.25
C ASP A 79 4.97 1.77 -3.77
N LEU A 80 4.78 1.79 -2.45
CA LEU A 80 3.77 2.62 -1.78
C LEU A 80 4.29 4.03 -1.53
N GLY A 81 3.36 4.97 -1.37
CA GLY A 81 3.65 6.35 -1.03
C GLY A 81 4.18 7.19 -2.20
N MET A 82 5.11 8.09 -1.92
CA MET A 82 5.63 9.04 -2.91
C MET A 82 6.81 8.45 -3.67
N ILE A 83 6.53 7.85 -4.81
CA ILE A 83 7.53 7.24 -5.69
C ILE A 83 7.78 8.08 -6.95
N PRO A 84 9.01 8.09 -7.53
CA PRO A 84 9.29 8.69 -8.82
C PRO A 84 8.51 8.03 -9.96
N ALA A 85 8.12 8.78 -10.98
CA ALA A 85 7.36 8.26 -12.11
C ALA A 85 8.08 7.11 -12.88
N CYS A 86 9.41 7.08 -12.84
CA CYS A 86 10.19 6.01 -13.47
C CYS A 86 10.00 4.62 -12.82
N VAL A 87 9.49 4.54 -11.58
CA VAL A 87 9.32 3.26 -10.86
C VAL A 87 8.42 2.32 -11.64
N SER A 88 7.25 2.79 -12.07
CA SER A 88 6.31 1.98 -12.85
C SER A 88 6.94 1.47 -14.15
N SER A 89 7.73 2.30 -14.84
CA SER A 89 8.43 1.90 -16.07
C SER A 89 9.45 0.81 -15.81
N VAL A 90 10.28 0.97 -14.77
CA VAL A 90 11.29 -0.02 -14.37
C VAL A 90 10.65 -1.35 -13.97
N MET A 91 9.60 -1.30 -13.14
CA MET A 91 8.89 -2.50 -12.70
C MET A 91 8.26 -3.24 -13.86
N ASN A 92 7.61 -2.54 -14.79
CA ASN A 92 7.04 -3.13 -15.99
C ASN A 92 8.09 -3.78 -16.89
N GLU A 93 9.22 -3.10 -17.13
CA GLU A 93 10.32 -3.60 -17.98
C GLU A 93 10.96 -4.86 -17.38
N LEU A 94 11.17 -4.87 -16.08
CA LEU A 94 11.79 -5.98 -15.35
C LEU A 94 10.79 -7.04 -14.87
N ARG A 95 9.49 -6.88 -15.16
CA ARG A 95 8.41 -7.77 -14.73
C ARG A 95 8.35 -7.95 -13.20
N ILE A 96 8.67 -6.89 -12.45
CA ILE A 96 8.53 -6.84 -11.00
C ILE A 96 7.07 -6.51 -10.69
N LEU A 97 6.44 -7.25 -9.81
CA LEU A 97 5.06 -6.99 -9.40
C LEU A 97 5.00 -5.76 -8.50
N SER A 98 4.02 -4.89 -8.73
CA SER A 98 3.70 -3.78 -7.84
C SER A 98 2.87 -4.25 -6.64
N LEU A 99 2.81 -3.43 -5.59
CA LEU A 99 1.95 -3.66 -4.43
C LEU A 99 0.73 -2.75 -4.50
N GLU A 100 -0.48 -3.34 -4.44
CA GLU A 100 -1.73 -2.61 -4.50
C GLU A 100 -2.53 -2.77 -3.20
N ILE A 101 -2.89 -1.64 -2.60
CA ILE A 101 -3.67 -1.58 -1.34
C ILE A 101 -4.84 -0.63 -1.53
N GLN A 102 -6.06 -1.14 -1.36
CA GLN A 102 -7.27 -0.39 -1.65
C GLN A 102 -7.41 0.92 -0.85
N ARG A 103 -6.97 0.92 0.40
CA ARG A 103 -7.00 2.11 1.29
C ARG A 103 -5.81 3.05 1.09
N MET A 104 -4.87 2.74 0.21
CA MET A 104 -3.72 3.57 -0.15
C MET A 104 -3.56 3.60 -1.66
N PRO A 105 -4.52 4.17 -2.39
CA PRO A 105 -4.45 4.21 -3.84
C PRO A 105 -3.23 5.01 -4.30
N LYS A 106 -2.61 4.57 -5.39
CA LYS A 106 -1.49 5.29 -6.03
C LYS A 106 -1.96 6.48 -6.85
N GLU A 107 -3.21 6.45 -7.30
CA GLU A 107 -3.86 7.57 -7.98
C GLU A 107 -4.38 8.58 -6.96
N PRO A 108 -3.81 9.81 -6.89
CA PRO A 108 -4.17 10.79 -5.87
C PRO A 108 -5.61 11.30 -5.92
N SER A 109 -6.31 11.12 -7.04
CA SER A 109 -7.71 11.50 -7.21
C SER A 109 -8.69 10.53 -6.57
N TYR A 110 -8.25 9.32 -6.24
CA TYR A 110 -9.07 8.28 -5.62
C TYR A 110 -8.91 8.30 -4.10
N GLU A 111 -10.01 8.18 -3.38
CA GLU A 111 -9.98 7.92 -1.94
C GLU A 111 -9.68 6.44 -1.65
N PHE A 112 -10.19 5.55 -2.50
CA PHE A 112 -9.97 4.11 -2.45
C PHE A 112 -9.63 3.57 -3.83
N GLY A 113 -8.72 2.61 -3.89
CA GLY A 113 -8.35 1.95 -5.13
C GLY A 113 -9.48 1.08 -5.68
N HIS A 114 -9.60 1.02 -7.00
CA HIS A 114 -10.57 0.16 -7.69
C HIS A 114 -9.91 -1.18 -8.01
N LEU A 115 -10.35 -2.24 -7.34
CA LEU A 115 -9.75 -3.58 -7.43
C LEU A 115 -9.70 -4.17 -8.85
N ASN A 116 -10.66 -3.82 -9.69
CA ASN A 116 -10.74 -4.22 -11.10
C ASN A 116 -9.82 -3.40 -12.04
N GLU A 117 -9.30 -2.27 -11.57
CA GLU A 117 -8.38 -1.42 -12.31
C GLU A 117 -6.91 -1.69 -11.97
N TYR A 118 -6.64 -2.57 -11.01
CA TYR A 118 -5.27 -2.90 -10.63
C TYR A 118 -4.49 -3.48 -11.80
N PRO A 119 -3.21 -3.15 -11.94
CA PRO A 119 -2.36 -3.77 -12.92
C PRO A 119 -2.34 -5.29 -12.75
N TYR A 120 -2.45 -6.06 -13.84
CA TYR A 120 -2.37 -7.52 -13.74
C TYR A 120 -1.08 -7.98 -13.04
N ARG A 121 0.06 -7.33 -13.34
CA ARG A 121 1.34 -7.62 -12.68
C ARG A 121 1.46 -6.91 -11.34
N SER A 122 0.58 -7.27 -10.40
CA SER A 122 0.60 -6.73 -9.05
C SER A 122 0.29 -7.79 -8.01
N VAL A 123 0.59 -7.47 -6.77
CA VAL A 123 0.14 -8.16 -5.57
C VAL A 123 -0.91 -7.28 -4.91
N CYS A 124 -2.12 -7.79 -4.75
CA CYS A 124 -3.17 -7.15 -3.98
C CYS A 124 -3.12 -7.63 -2.53
N THR A 125 -3.27 -6.72 -1.58
CA THR A 125 -3.46 -7.05 -0.16
C THR A 125 -4.42 -6.07 0.50
N ILE A 126 -5.07 -6.50 1.58
CA ILE A 126 -5.95 -5.65 2.39
C ILE A 126 -5.11 -4.78 3.33
N SER A 127 -4.11 -5.39 3.97
CA SER A 127 -3.25 -4.72 4.94
C SER A 127 -1.81 -5.22 4.86
N THR A 128 -0.87 -4.38 5.31
CA THR A 128 0.52 -4.74 5.54
C THR A 128 0.85 -4.66 7.03
N HIS A 129 2.06 -5.08 7.40
CA HIS A 129 2.54 -4.95 8.77
C HIS A 129 2.68 -3.50 9.26
N ASP A 130 2.75 -2.52 8.36
CA ASP A 130 2.92 -1.09 8.68
C ASP A 130 1.61 -0.31 8.80
N MET A 131 0.48 -0.98 8.68
CA MET A 131 -0.85 -0.39 8.82
C MET A 131 -1.75 -1.28 9.68
N SER A 132 -2.92 -0.77 10.01
CA SER A 132 -3.94 -1.53 10.75
C SER A 132 -4.46 -2.68 9.91
N THR A 133 -4.85 -3.77 10.56
CA THR A 133 -5.62 -4.85 9.93
C THR A 133 -6.95 -4.33 9.40
N LEU A 134 -7.68 -5.12 8.62
CA LEU A 134 -9.01 -4.75 8.14
C LEU A 134 -9.92 -4.27 9.28
N ARG A 135 -9.96 -5.03 10.37
CA ARG A 135 -10.80 -4.72 11.53
C ARG A 135 -10.35 -3.47 12.26
N GLY A 136 -9.05 -3.33 12.51
CA GLY A 136 -8.49 -2.15 13.16
C GLY A 136 -8.76 -0.88 12.35
N TRP A 137 -8.56 -0.93 11.04
CA TRP A 137 -8.87 0.19 10.16
C TRP A 137 -10.35 0.56 10.15
N TRP A 138 -11.25 -0.43 10.19
CA TRP A 138 -12.69 -0.19 10.18
C TRP A 138 -13.13 0.67 11.37
N GLU A 139 -12.45 0.55 12.49
CA GLU A 139 -12.76 1.24 13.76
C GLU A 139 -11.98 2.56 13.94
N GLU A 140 -10.95 2.86 13.10
CA GLU A 140 -10.12 4.06 13.23
C GLU A 140 -10.84 5.35 12.80
N ASP A 141 -11.57 5.34 11.70
CA ASP A 141 -12.28 6.52 11.17
C ASP A 141 -13.64 6.11 10.59
N TYR A 142 -14.67 6.32 11.40
CA TYR A 142 -16.03 5.98 11.00
C TYR A 142 -16.52 6.73 9.75
N GLN A 143 -16.10 7.97 9.53
CA GLN A 143 -16.51 8.72 8.34
C GLN A 143 -15.89 8.13 7.07
N GLN A 144 -14.64 7.70 7.15
CA GLN A 144 -13.98 7.04 6.03
C GLN A 144 -14.61 5.67 5.74
N THR A 145 -14.86 4.86 6.76
CA THR A 145 -15.46 3.55 6.59
C THR A 145 -16.91 3.62 6.17
N GLN A 146 -17.68 4.64 6.57
CA GLN A 146 -19.01 4.90 6.03
C GLN A 146 -18.97 5.20 4.53
N ARG A 147 -18.01 6.01 4.07
CA ARG A 147 -17.84 6.27 2.62
C ARG A 147 -17.45 4.99 1.87
N TYR A 148 -16.52 4.23 2.42
CA TYR A 148 -16.12 2.93 1.85
C TYR A 148 -17.30 1.98 1.73
N TYR A 149 -18.12 1.86 2.78
CA TYR A 149 -19.32 1.04 2.82
C TYR A 149 -20.31 1.40 1.69
N ASN A 150 -20.49 2.70 1.46
CA ASN A 150 -21.41 3.16 0.43
C ASN A 150 -20.81 3.07 -0.98
N THR A 151 -19.56 3.47 -1.18
CA THR A 151 -18.98 3.63 -2.53
C THR A 151 -18.27 2.39 -3.06
N MET A 152 -17.59 1.64 -2.19
CA MET A 152 -16.81 0.48 -2.60
C MET A 152 -17.57 -0.84 -2.45
N LEU A 153 -18.43 -0.95 -1.42
CA LEU A 153 -19.28 -2.14 -1.23
C LEU A 153 -20.68 -1.97 -1.82
N GLY A 154 -21.08 -0.75 -2.18
CA GLY A 154 -22.39 -0.47 -2.77
C GLY A 154 -23.56 -0.61 -1.79
N HIS A 155 -23.29 -0.59 -0.49
CA HIS A 155 -24.33 -0.69 0.53
C HIS A 155 -24.98 0.67 0.82
N TYR A 156 -26.22 0.64 1.25
CA TYR A 156 -26.98 1.82 1.67
C TYR A 156 -27.21 1.81 3.18
N GLY A 157 -27.37 3.00 3.75
CA GLY A 157 -27.62 3.18 5.18
C GLY A 157 -26.37 3.33 6.02
N THR A 158 -26.49 3.02 7.30
CA THR A 158 -25.43 3.22 8.29
C THR A 158 -24.48 2.03 8.30
N ALA A 159 -23.18 2.27 8.14
CA ALA A 159 -22.16 1.25 8.25
C ALA A 159 -22.12 0.65 9.66
N PRO A 160 -21.86 -0.65 9.84
CA PRO A 160 -21.64 -1.23 11.17
C PRO A 160 -20.48 -0.52 11.89
N ALA A 161 -20.64 -0.28 13.19
CA ALA A 161 -19.58 0.37 14.00
C ALA A 161 -18.30 -0.49 14.11
N ILE A 162 -18.46 -1.81 14.00
CA ILE A 162 -17.36 -2.78 14.01
C ILE A 162 -17.39 -3.62 12.72
N ALA A 163 -16.25 -4.09 12.25
CA ALA A 163 -16.18 -5.00 11.11
C ALA A 163 -16.76 -6.37 11.49
N THR A 164 -18.00 -6.67 11.01
CA THR A 164 -18.60 -7.98 11.24
C THR A 164 -17.90 -9.06 10.41
N PRO A 165 -17.99 -10.35 10.78
CA PRO A 165 -17.43 -11.44 9.98
C PRO A 165 -17.91 -11.46 8.53
N GLU A 166 -19.20 -11.18 8.30
CA GLU A 166 -19.83 -11.15 6.98
C GLU A 166 -19.27 -10.00 6.13
N LEU A 167 -19.09 -8.83 6.75
CA LEU A 167 -18.49 -7.67 6.10
C LEU A 167 -17.03 -7.93 5.74
N CYS A 168 -16.27 -8.54 6.67
CA CYS A 168 -14.88 -8.93 6.40
C CYS A 168 -14.80 -9.97 5.27
N GLU A 169 -15.71 -10.93 5.23
CA GLU A 169 -15.79 -11.93 4.17
C GLU A 169 -16.06 -11.28 2.80
N GLU A 170 -16.99 -10.33 2.73
CA GLU A 170 -17.26 -9.57 1.51
C GLU A 170 -16.03 -8.82 1.01
N ILE A 171 -15.32 -8.12 1.91
CA ILE A 171 -14.10 -7.40 1.56
C ILE A 171 -12.99 -8.34 1.10
N VAL A 172 -12.78 -9.46 1.80
CA VAL A 172 -11.83 -10.51 1.40
C VAL A 172 -12.18 -11.05 0.00
N ARG A 173 -13.44 -11.38 -0.23
CA ARG A 173 -13.95 -11.87 -1.54
C ARG A 173 -13.67 -10.87 -2.66
N ASN A 174 -13.93 -9.58 -2.41
CA ASN A 174 -13.68 -8.53 -3.39
C ASN A 174 -12.19 -8.43 -3.74
N HIS A 175 -11.29 -8.52 -2.76
CA HIS A 175 -9.84 -8.53 -3.00
C HIS A 175 -9.37 -9.77 -3.76
N LEU A 176 -9.91 -10.95 -3.46
CA LEU A 176 -9.63 -12.18 -4.20
C LEU A 176 -10.08 -12.11 -5.66
N ASN A 177 -11.09 -11.28 -5.97
CA ASN A 177 -11.57 -10.99 -7.33
C ASN A 177 -10.90 -9.78 -7.99
N SER A 178 -9.84 -9.23 -7.40
CA SER A 178 -9.08 -8.13 -8.01
C SER A 178 -8.42 -8.57 -9.31
N ASN A 179 -8.03 -7.58 -10.14
CA ASN A 179 -7.29 -7.87 -11.39
C ASN A 179 -5.81 -8.23 -11.15
N SER A 180 -5.33 -8.24 -9.91
CA SER A 180 -3.94 -8.59 -9.57
C SER A 180 -3.68 -10.08 -9.78
N ILE A 181 -2.49 -10.44 -10.30
CA ILE A 181 -2.08 -11.84 -10.47
C ILE A 181 -1.99 -12.60 -9.14
N LEU A 182 -1.69 -11.91 -8.05
CA LEU A 182 -1.63 -12.47 -6.70
C LEU A 182 -2.46 -11.64 -5.73
N CYS A 183 -3.22 -12.31 -4.88
CA CYS A 183 -3.84 -11.73 -3.70
C CYS A 183 -3.25 -12.42 -2.46
N ILE A 184 -2.46 -11.67 -1.67
CA ILE A 184 -1.78 -12.20 -0.48
C ILE A 184 -2.28 -11.42 0.72
N LEU A 185 -3.04 -12.09 1.58
CA LEU A 185 -3.66 -11.49 2.75
C LEU A 185 -2.90 -11.85 4.03
N SER A 186 -2.93 -10.94 5.00
CA SER A 186 -2.39 -11.22 6.33
C SER A 186 -3.19 -12.32 7.02
N PHE A 187 -2.56 -13.02 7.95
CA PHE A 187 -3.24 -14.03 8.76
C PHE A 187 -4.43 -13.44 9.53
N GLN A 188 -4.28 -12.22 10.05
CA GLN A 188 -5.32 -11.51 10.77
C GLN A 188 -6.53 -11.21 9.88
N ASP A 189 -6.28 -10.79 8.63
CA ASP A 189 -7.35 -10.51 7.67
C ASP A 189 -8.08 -11.79 7.27
N TRP A 190 -7.38 -12.93 7.12
CA TRP A 190 -8.01 -14.23 6.93
C TRP A 190 -8.88 -14.67 8.11
N LEU A 191 -8.42 -14.44 9.35
CA LEU A 191 -9.22 -14.79 10.54
C LEU A 191 -10.42 -13.87 10.74
N SER A 192 -10.39 -12.67 10.17
CA SER A 192 -11.47 -11.67 10.33
C SER A 192 -12.84 -12.16 9.85
N VAL A 193 -12.85 -13.12 8.90
CA VAL A 193 -14.07 -13.68 8.30
C VAL A 193 -14.86 -14.61 9.23
N ASP A 194 -14.34 -14.92 10.41
CA ASP A 194 -14.96 -15.84 11.35
C ASP A 194 -14.98 -15.26 12.78
N GLY A 195 -16.18 -15.12 13.34
CA GLY A 195 -16.37 -14.52 14.67
C GLY A 195 -15.78 -15.31 15.82
N LYS A 196 -15.55 -16.61 15.65
CA LYS A 196 -15.00 -17.51 16.69
C LYS A 196 -13.48 -17.50 16.68
N TRP A 197 -12.88 -17.40 15.48
CA TRP A 197 -11.44 -17.58 15.29
C TRP A 197 -10.65 -16.27 15.20
N ARG A 198 -11.31 -15.12 14.94
CA ARG A 198 -10.66 -13.82 14.97
C ARG A 198 -10.24 -13.42 16.39
N ASN A 199 -9.21 -12.60 16.54
CA ASN A 199 -8.78 -12.13 17.85
C ASN A 199 -9.94 -11.36 18.53
N PRO A 200 -10.32 -11.69 19.77
CA PRO A 200 -11.34 -10.91 20.50
C PRO A 200 -10.92 -9.46 20.74
N ASN A 201 -9.62 -9.17 20.80
CA ASN A 201 -9.07 -7.83 20.93
C ASN A 201 -8.45 -7.38 19.59
N VAL A 202 -9.10 -6.45 18.89
CA VAL A 202 -8.66 -5.94 17.59
C VAL A 202 -7.31 -5.21 17.67
N GLU A 203 -7.01 -4.54 18.76
CA GLU A 203 -5.75 -3.82 18.95
C GLU A 203 -4.52 -4.75 18.97
N GLU A 204 -4.69 -6.00 19.38
CA GLU A 204 -3.61 -7.00 19.39
C GLU A 204 -3.30 -7.58 18.01
N GLU A 205 -4.12 -7.30 17.02
CA GLU A 205 -3.87 -7.72 15.63
C GLU A 205 -2.79 -6.88 14.95
N ARG A 206 -2.55 -5.67 15.43
CA ARG A 206 -1.60 -4.74 14.80
C ARG A 206 -0.15 -5.16 15.08
N ILE A 207 0.67 -5.19 14.03
CA ILE A 207 2.09 -5.59 14.11
C ILE A 207 2.97 -4.38 14.37
N ASN A 208 2.84 -3.35 13.54
CA ASN A 208 3.68 -2.16 13.60
C ASN A 208 2.86 -0.86 13.58
N VAL A 209 3.39 0.15 14.27
CA VAL A 209 2.92 1.54 14.25
C VAL A 209 4.11 2.41 13.85
N PRO A 210 4.31 2.69 12.53
CA PRO A 210 5.51 3.38 12.04
C PRO A 210 5.75 4.76 12.66
N SER A 211 4.70 5.46 13.07
CA SER A 211 4.79 6.75 13.76
C SER A 211 5.28 6.65 15.20
N ASN A 212 5.30 5.45 15.78
CA ASN A 212 5.77 5.22 17.15
C ASN A 212 7.21 4.67 17.15
N PRO A 213 8.24 5.50 17.44
CA PRO A 213 9.62 5.05 17.44
C PRO A 213 9.95 4.02 18.53
N ARG A 214 9.04 3.81 19.48
CA ARG A 214 9.16 2.83 20.56
C ARG A 214 8.34 1.57 20.29
N ASN A 215 7.73 1.43 19.10
CA ASN A 215 7.00 0.22 18.76
C ASN A 215 7.94 -0.98 18.74
N TYR A 216 7.47 -2.08 19.31
CA TYR A 216 8.25 -3.31 19.38
C TYR A 216 7.56 -4.41 18.56
N TRP A 217 8.22 -4.97 17.58
CA TRP A 217 7.72 -6.03 16.70
C TRP A 217 7.65 -7.35 17.46
N ARG A 218 6.53 -7.58 18.16
CA ARG A 218 6.33 -8.76 19.02
C ARG A 218 4.98 -9.44 18.84
N TYR A 219 4.34 -9.22 17.70
CA TYR A 219 3.09 -9.90 17.41
C TYR A 219 3.23 -11.42 17.57
N ARG A 220 2.21 -12.04 18.17
CA ARG A 220 2.04 -13.48 18.29
C ARG A 220 0.61 -13.83 17.97
N MET A 221 0.44 -14.91 17.22
CA MET A 221 -0.90 -15.46 16.98
C MET A 221 -1.56 -15.82 18.32
N HIS A 222 -2.82 -15.48 18.46
CA HIS A 222 -3.62 -15.78 19.67
C HIS A 222 -4.12 -17.23 19.66
N ILE A 223 -3.99 -17.95 18.55
CA ILE A 223 -4.34 -19.38 18.40
C ILE A 223 -3.10 -20.19 18.04
N THR A 224 -3.08 -21.47 18.40
CA THR A 224 -1.99 -22.38 18.03
C THR A 224 -2.20 -22.97 16.64
N LEU A 225 -1.13 -23.51 16.03
CA LEU A 225 -1.24 -24.21 14.74
C LEU A 225 -2.16 -25.43 14.83
N GLU A 226 -2.15 -26.15 15.96
CA GLU A 226 -3.00 -27.31 16.19
C GLU A 226 -4.48 -26.91 16.29
N GLN A 227 -4.78 -25.74 16.85
CA GLN A 227 -6.13 -25.17 16.86
C GLN A 227 -6.57 -24.80 15.45
N LEU A 228 -5.69 -24.15 14.68
CA LEU A 228 -5.95 -23.76 13.29
C LEU A 228 -6.22 -24.99 12.41
N MET A 229 -5.43 -26.06 12.55
CA MET A 229 -5.66 -27.33 11.83
C MET A 229 -7.03 -27.96 12.15
N LYS A 230 -7.55 -27.73 13.35
CA LYS A 230 -8.85 -28.24 13.81
C LYS A 230 -10.02 -27.30 13.49
N ALA A 231 -9.76 -26.09 12.99
CA ALA A 231 -10.76 -25.08 12.67
C ALA A 231 -11.53 -25.39 11.36
N LYS A 232 -12.24 -26.52 11.32
CA LYS A 232 -12.87 -27.05 10.09
C LYS A 232 -13.78 -26.06 9.40
N GLU A 233 -14.61 -25.36 10.15
CA GLU A 233 -15.57 -24.36 9.61
C GLU A 233 -14.83 -23.19 8.92
N LEU A 234 -13.82 -22.62 9.60
CA LEU A 234 -12.96 -21.58 9.03
C LEU A 234 -12.23 -22.08 7.78
N ASN A 235 -11.62 -23.27 7.86
CA ASN A 235 -10.86 -23.85 6.74
C ASN A 235 -11.76 -24.13 5.53
N SER A 236 -13.00 -24.59 5.73
CA SER A 236 -14.00 -24.76 4.65
C SER A 236 -14.36 -23.42 4.04
N LYS A 237 -14.65 -22.41 4.86
CA LYS A 237 -14.98 -21.05 4.41
C LYS A 237 -13.84 -20.44 3.56
N ILE A 238 -12.59 -20.54 4.02
CA ILE A 238 -11.44 -20.07 3.26
C ILE A 238 -11.30 -20.84 1.94
N SER A 239 -11.46 -22.17 1.96
CA SER A 239 -11.41 -23.01 0.76
C SER A 239 -12.52 -22.67 -0.26
N GLU A 240 -13.70 -22.25 0.19
CA GLU A 240 -14.80 -21.80 -0.67
C GLU A 240 -14.53 -20.43 -1.29
N LEU A 241 -13.78 -19.56 -0.60
CA LEU A 241 -13.40 -18.24 -1.11
C LEU A 241 -12.36 -18.31 -2.23
N ILE A 242 -11.37 -19.22 -2.08
CA ILE A 242 -10.23 -19.35 -3.01
C ILE A 242 -10.61 -19.76 -4.44
N PRO A 243 -11.51 -20.74 -4.71
CA PRO A 243 -11.88 -21.13 -6.07
C PRO A 243 -12.49 -20.00 -6.92
N VAL A 244 -13.09 -19.00 -6.30
CA VAL A 244 -13.62 -17.82 -7.02
C VAL A 244 -12.46 -17.06 -7.69
N SER A 245 -11.29 -16.99 -7.07
CA SER A 245 -10.11 -16.35 -7.63
C SER A 245 -9.47 -17.17 -8.78
N TYR A 246 -9.50 -18.49 -8.74
CA TYR A 246 -8.96 -19.37 -9.79
C TYR A 246 -9.76 -19.34 -11.10
N THR A 247 -11.06 -19.09 -11.06
CA THR A 247 -11.89 -18.99 -12.28
C THR A 247 -11.61 -17.71 -13.07
N HIS A 248 -11.14 -16.65 -12.42
CA HIS A 248 -10.75 -15.41 -13.10
C HIS A 248 -9.42 -15.57 -13.87
N LEU A 249 -8.45 -16.30 -13.31
CA LEU A 249 -7.17 -16.57 -13.98
C LEU A 249 -7.33 -17.35 -15.30
N ARG A 250 -8.29 -18.29 -15.38
CA ARG A 250 -8.55 -19.05 -16.61
C ARG A 250 -9.21 -18.24 -17.73
N ALA A 251 -9.90 -17.15 -17.41
CA ALA A 251 -10.56 -16.32 -18.40
C ALA A 251 -9.59 -15.39 -19.15
N HIS A 252 -8.38 -15.18 -18.61
CA HIS A 252 -7.34 -14.34 -19.23
C HIS A 252 -6.24 -15.14 -19.94
N GLU A 253 -6.27 -16.48 -19.87
CA GLU A 253 -5.31 -17.36 -20.57
C GLU A 253 -5.78 -17.84 -21.95
N THR A 254 -6.98 -17.43 -22.37
CA THR A 254 -7.53 -17.69 -23.71
C THR A 254 -7.61 -16.40 -24.52
#